data_e3c6f518ea1c6a4bca9e014fd6e68cd0
#
_entry.id   e3c6f518ea1c6a4bca9e014fd6e68cd0
#
_cell.length_a   1.000
_cell.length_b   1.000
_cell.length_c   1.000
_cell.angle_alpha   90.00
_cell.angle_beta   90.00
_cell.angle_gamma   90.00
#
_symmetry.space_group_name_H-M   'P 1'
#
loop_
_entity.id
_entity.type
_entity.pdbx_description
1 polymer ?
#
loop_
_entity_poly.entity_id
_entity_poly.type
_entity_poly.pdbx_seq_one_letter_code
_entity_poly.pdbx_strand_id
1 'polypeptide(L)'
;SLVCQIAKLKGHKVIASAGGAEKARFLKDEIGVDAVIDYKATGDDAAALTAALAEAAPDGIDVYFDNVGGGHLEAALNAARPYARFAICGMISMYNAEAPVPGPSNMALIIGKNLRLEGFIVSTHWDMRGDFLKELGAWHSQGKLKWRQTVLEGIASAPDAFIGLFTGANMGKMLVKLA
;
A
#
# COMPACT_ATOMS: atom_id res chain seq x y z
N SER A 1 0.78 5.86 -2.04
CA SER A 1 0.44 7.15 -1.41
C SER A 1 -0.96 7.66 -1.74
N LEU A 2 -1.49 7.47 -2.98
CA LEU A 2 -2.82 8.00 -3.34
C LEU A 2 -3.95 7.39 -2.48
N VAL A 3 -3.96 6.07 -2.27
CA VAL A 3 -4.94 5.40 -1.40
C VAL A 3 -4.96 5.99 0.01
N CYS A 4 -3.77 6.27 0.57
CA CYS A 4 -3.66 6.91 1.89
C CYS A 4 -4.31 8.31 1.90
N GLN A 5 -4.09 9.11 0.86
CA GLN A 5 -4.67 10.45 0.75
C GLN A 5 -6.20 10.38 0.62
N ILE A 6 -6.71 9.50 -0.23
CA ILE A 6 -8.17 9.29 -0.38
C ILE A 6 -8.78 8.90 0.97
N ALA A 7 -8.18 7.95 1.68
CA ALA A 7 -8.68 7.52 2.98
C ALA A 7 -8.66 8.66 4.01
N LYS A 8 -7.60 9.47 4.04
CA LYS A 8 -7.53 10.66 4.91
C LYS A 8 -8.59 11.70 4.54
N LEU A 9 -8.78 11.99 3.25
CA LEU A 9 -9.80 12.94 2.78
C LEU A 9 -11.22 12.48 3.07
N LYS A 10 -11.43 11.16 3.17
CA LYS A 10 -12.69 10.55 3.60
C LYS A 10 -12.83 10.40 5.13
N GLY A 11 -11.89 10.95 5.91
CA GLY A 11 -11.96 11.02 7.38
C GLY A 11 -11.52 9.76 8.13
N HIS A 12 -10.81 8.84 7.46
CA HIS A 12 -10.35 7.62 8.11
C HIS A 12 -9.02 7.83 8.87
N LYS A 13 -8.82 7.04 9.93
CA LYS A 13 -7.49 6.82 10.52
C LYS A 13 -6.69 5.93 9.58
N VAL A 14 -5.51 6.38 9.17
CA VAL A 14 -4.69 5.70 8.16
C VAL A 14 -3.33 5.33 8.72
N ILE A 15 -3.01 4.04 8.67
CA ILE A 15 -1.69 3.51 8.95
C ILE A 15 -1.09 3.07 7.63
N ALA A 16 0.10 3.52 7.32
CA ALA A 16 0.78 3.19 6.08
C ALA A 16 2.06 2.40 6.33
N SER A 17 2.38 1.46 5.44
CA SER A 17 3.67 0.76 5.44
C SER A 17 4.50 1.21 4.23
N ALA A 18 5.78 1.51 4.45
CA ALA A 18 6.73 1.86 3.40
C ALA A 18 8.16 1.48 3.80
N GLY A 19 9.04 1.31 2.82
CA GLY A 19 10.43 0.97 3.08
C GLY A 19 11.35 2.18 3.01
N GLY A 20 11.94 2.54 4.14
CA GLY A 20 12.94 3.58 4.29
C GLY A 20 12.43 4.91 4.84
N ALA A 21 13.27 5.55 5.64
CA ALA A 21 12.96 6.74 6.41
C ALA A 21 12.44 7.93 5.57
N GLU A 22 12.90 8.09 4.32
CA GLU A 22 12.43 9.16 3.45
C GLU A 22 10.97 8.98 3.05
N LYS A 23 10.58 7.74 2.67
CA LYS A 23 9.18 7.42 2.34
C LYS A 23 8.29 7.52 3.57
N ALA A 24 8.79 7.09 4.72
CA ALA A 24 8.07 7.21 5.98
C ALA A 24 7.80 8.68 6.33
N ARG A 25 8.79 9.56 6.22
CA ARG A 25 8.62 11.00 6.43
C ARG A 25 7.63 11.62 5.45
N PHE A 26 7.74 11.30 4.17
CA PHE A 26 6.77 11.79 3.18
C PHE A 26 5.32 11.42 3.54
N LEU A 27 5.09 10.16 3.93
CA LEU A 27 3.75 9.71 4.32
C LEU A 27 3.27 10.41 5.60
N LYS A 28 4.16 10.58 6.58
CA LYS A 28 3.81 11.19 7.86
C LYS A 28 3.60 12.70 7.74
N ASP A 29 4.58 13.41 7.18
CA ASP A 29 4.67 14.85 7.26
C ASP A 29 3.92 15.56 6.12
N GLU A 30 3.93 14.98 4.91
CA GLU A 30 3.29 15.59 3.75
C GLU A 30 1.90 15.04 3.47
N ILE A 31 1.71 13.71 3.58
CA ILE A 31 0.40 13.07 3.36
C ILE A 31 -0.46 13.13 4.62
N GLY A 32 0.14 13.18 5.81
CA GLY A 32 -0.56 13.31 7.07
C GLY A 32 -1.24 12.02 7.54
N VAL A 33 -0.67 10.85 7.24
CA VAL A 33 -1.17 9.58 7.80
C VAL A 33 -0.93 9.53 9.30
N ASP A 34 -1.77 8.81 10.01
CA ASP A 34 -1.76 8.80 11.49
C ASP A 34 -0.56 8.03 12.04
N ALA A 35 -0.13 6.95 11.37
CA ALA A 35 1.08 6.22 11.70
C ALA A 35 1.76 5.65 10.43
N VAL A 36 3.07 5.44 10.51
CA VAL A 36 3.86 4.80 9.45
C VAL A 36 4.70 3.68 10.02
N ILE A 37 4.67 2.54 9.36
CA ILE A 37 5.55 1.39 9.63
C ILE A 37 6.65 1.41 8.56
N ASP A 38 7.89 1.72 8.96
CA ASP A 38 9.06 1.56 8.10
C ASP A 38 9.58 0.12 8.22
N TYR A 39 9.09 -0.76 7.34
CA TYR A 39 9.43 -2.18 7.39
C TYR A 39 10.91 -2.48 7.13
N LYS A 40 11.69 -1.54 6.56
CA LYS A 40 13.15 -1.69 6.43
C LYS A 40 13.87 -1.47 7.77
N ALA A 41 13.25 -0.74 8.69
CA ALA A 41 13.78 -0.52 10.02
C ALA A 41 13.24 -1.54 11.04
N THR A 42 11.96 -1.89 10.95
CA THR A 42 11.31 -2.80 11.92
C THR A 42 11.48 -4.28 11.58
N GLY A 43 11.74 -4.61 10.30
CA GLY A 43 11.65 -5.95 9.73
C GLY A 43 10.41 -6.13 8.87
N ASP A 44 10.50 -7.00 7.88
CA ASP A 44 9.44 -7.29 6.91
C ASP A 44 8.81 -8.68 7.09
N ASP A 45 9.24 -9.42 8.11
CA ASP A 45 8.60 -10.67 8.50
C ASP A 45 7.24 -10.43 9.20
N ALA A 46 6.41 -11.46 9.21
CA ALA A 46 5.06 -11.36 9.75
C ALA A 46 5.03 -11.00 11.25
N ALA A 47 6.01 -11.45 12.04
CA ALA A 47 6.03 -11.20 13.48
C ALA A 47 6.39 -9.74 13.79
N ALA A 48 7.44 -9.20 13.15
CA ALA A 48 7.85 -7.80 13.30
C ALA A 48 6.76 -6.84 12.83
N LEU A 49 6.15 -7.12 11.68
CA LEU A 49 5.05 -6.32 11.13
C LEU A 49 3.79 -6.39 12.00
N THR A 50 3.47 -7.56 12.58
CA THR A 50 2.36 -7.71 13.52
C THR A 50 2.56 -6.86 14.77
N ALA A 51 3.76 -6.89 15.35
CA ALA A 51 4.09 -6.09 16.54
C ALA A 51 3.97 -4.59 16.24
N ALA A 52 4.57 -4.12 15.13
CA ALA A 52 4.49 -2.72 14.72
C ALA A 52 3.04 -2.28 14.42
N LEU A 53 2.24 -3.15 13.81
CA LEU A 53 0.83 -2.84 13.50
C LEU A 53 -0.02 -2.84 14.78
N ALA A 54 0.23 -3.71 15.74
CA ALA A 54 -0.44 -3.71 17.04
C ALA A 54 -0.18 -2.42 17.83
N GLU A 55 1.04 -1.88 17.77
CA GLU A 55 1.37 -0.59 18.36
C GLU A 55 0.63 0.57 17.67
N ALA A 56 0.62 0.58 16.32
CA ALA A 56 -0.02 1.63 15.54
C ALA A 56 -1.56 1.57 15.57
N ALA A 57 -2.13 0.38 15.73
CA ALA A 57 -3.55 0.09 15.74
C ALA A 57 -3.93 -0.84 16.92
N PRO A 58 -3.87 -0.36 18.17
CA PRO A 58 -4.18 -1.20 19.34
C PRO A 58 -5.60 -1.76 19.33
N ASP A 59 -6.53 -1.06 18.68
CA ASP A 59 -7.93 -1.51 18.50
C ASP A 59 -8.13 -2.38 17.25
N GLY A 60 -7.07 -2.67 16.49
CA GLY A 60 -7.12 -3.40 15.23
C GLY A 60 -7.49 -2.55 14.02
N ILE A 61 -7.61 -3.20 12.85
CA ILE A 61 -7.92 -2.56 11.57
C ILE A 61 -9.25 -3.04 10.99
N ASP A 62 -9.99 -2.13 10.37
CA ASP A 62 -11.28 -2.43 9.71
C ASP A 62 -11.14 -2.64 8.20
N VAL A 63 -10.10 -2.02 7.60
CA VAL A 63 -9.82 -2.12 6.16
C VAL A 63 -8.33 -2.27 5.93
N TYR A 64 -7.97 -3.19 5.05
CA TYR A 64 -6.60 -3.36 4.56
C TYR A 64 -6.55 -3.28 3.04
N PHE A 65 -5.63 -2.48 2.50
CA PHE A 65 -5.39 -2.36 1.07
C PHE A 65 -4.00 -2.93 0.77
N ASP A 66 -3.94 -4.03 0.04
CA ASP A 66 -2.71 -4.79 -0.19
C ASP A 66 -2.14 -4.63 -1.60
N ASN A 67 -0.85 -4.28 -1.67
CA ASN A 67 -0.02 -4.37 -2.87
C ASN A 67 1.17 -5.32 -2.67
N VAL A 68 1.38 -5.86 -1.48
CA VAL A 68 2.64 -6.51 -1.07
C VAL A 68 2.47 -8.01 -0.87
N GLY A 69 1.44 -8.44 -0.16
CA GLY A 69 1.27 -9.84 0.24
C GLY A 69 2.25 -10.26 1.33
N GLY A 70 2.57 -11.56 1.40
CA GLY A 70 3.56 -12.12 2.32
C GLY A 70 3.34 -11.73 3.77
N GLY A 71 4.41 -11.35 4.48
CA GLY A 71 4.35 -10.96 5.89
C GLY A 71 3.41 -9.80 6.18
N HIS A 72 3.22 -8.86 5.24
CA HIS A 72 2.26 -7.75 5.39
C HIS A 72 0.82 -8.26 5.45
N LEU A 73 0.44 -9.19 4.58
CA LEU A 73 -0.90 -9.79 4.60
C LEU A 73 -1.13 -10.58 5.88
N GLU A 74 -0.14 -11.37 6.31
CA GLU A 74 -0.21 -12.14 7.54
C GLU A 74 -0.36 -11.25 8.78
N ALA A 75 0.42 -10.18 8.88
CA ALA A 75 0.30 -9.18 9.94
C ALA A 75 -1.08 -8.48 9.94
N ALA A 76 -1.60 -8.15 8.74
CA ALA A 76 -2.92 -7.55 8.62
C ALA A 76 -4.04 -8.49 9.08
N LEU A 77 -3.96 -9.79 8.78
CA LEU A 77 -4.90 -10.79 9.28
C LEU A 77 -4.87 -10.88 10.83
N ASN A 78 -3.66 -10.81 11.43
CA ASN A 78 -3.52 -10.79 12.89
C ASN A 78 -4.20 -9.55 13.51
N ALA A 79 -3.99 -8.38 12.91
CA ALA A 79 -4.53 -7.11 13.40
C ALA A 79 -5.99 -6.85 13.02
N ALA A 80 -6.60 -7.67 12.15
CA ALA A 80 -7.96 -7.46 11.66
C ALA A 80 -8.99 -7.53 12.79
N ARG A 81 -9.91 -6.56 12.81
CA ARG A 81 -11.13 -6.64 13.62
C ARG A 81 -12.13 -7.60 12.99
N PRO A 82 -13.10 -8.11 13.75
CA PRO A 82 -14.22 -8.86 13.16
C PRO A 82 -14.89 -8.07 12.02
N TYR A 83 -15.20 -8.77 10.91
CA TYR A 83 -15.79 -8.21 9.68
C TYR A 83 -14.91 -7.24 8.90
N ALA A 84 -13.61 -7.18 9.18
CA ALA A 84 -12.68 -6.36 8.40
C ALA A 84 -12.65 -6.78 6.92
N ARG A 85 -12.36 -5.81 6.06
CA ARG A 85 -12.36 -5.95 4.60
C ARG A 85 -10.96 -5.76 4.03
N PHE A 86 -10.55 -6.67 3.19
CA PHE A 86 -9.23 -6.71 2.57
C PHE A 86 -9.37 -6.54 1.06
N ALA A 87 -8.86 -5.45 0.52
CA ALA A 87 -8.78 -5.20 -0.91
C ALA A 87 -7.38 -5.61 -1.41
N ILE A 88 -7.31 -6.74 -2.07
CA ILE A 88 -6.05 -7.35 -2.54
C ILE A 88 -5.80 -6.90 -3.97
N CYS A 89 -4.94 -5.89 -4.14
CA CYS A 89 -4.57 -5.29 -5.43
C CYS A 89 -3.34 -5.95 -6.05
N GLY A 90 -2.41 -6.45 -5.24
CA GLY A 90 -1.18 -7.07 -5.70
C GLY A 90 -0.40 -7.74 -4.58
N MET A 91 0.59 -8.54 -4.98
CA MET A 91 1.47 -9.28 -4.07
C MET A 91 2.92 -9.19 -4.55
N ILE A 92 3.48 -7.96 -4.62
CA ILE A 92 4.79 -7.71 -5.22
C ILE A 92 5.93 -8.48 -4.54
N SER A 93 5.78 -8.87 -3.28
CA SER A 93 6.75 -9.70 -2.56
C SER A 93 6.98 -11.08 -3.21
N MET A 94 6.03 -11.53 -4.04
CA MET A 94 6.08 -12.83 -4.70
C MET A 94 6.53 -12.78 -6.16
N TYR A 95 6.59 -11.60 -6.79
CA TYR A 95 6.76 -11.49 -8.26
C TYR A 95 8.12 -11.97 -8.77
N ASN A 96 9.16 -11.92 -7.95
CA ASN A 96 10.50 -12.38 -8.29
C ASN A 96 10.86 -13.73 -7.63
N ALA A 97 9.88 -14.45 -7.09
CA ALA A 97 10.14 -15.72 -6.44
C ALA A 97 10.44 -16.80 -7.49
N GLU A 98 11.54 -17.52 -7.30
CA GLU A 98 11.97 -18.64 -8.17
C GLU A 98 11.30 -19.98 -7.82
N ALA A 99 10.61 -20.02 -6.69
CA ALA A 99 9.85 -21.18 -6.21
C ALA A 99 8.51 -20.73 -5.59
N PRO A 100 7.52 -21.64 -5.46
CA PRO A 100 6.27 -21.32 -4.80
C PRO A 100 6.49 -20.76 -3.39
N VAL A 101 5.91 -19.59 -3.11
CA VAL A 101 5.95 -18.95 -1.80
C VAL A 101 4.72 -19.40 -1.01
N PRO A 102 4.89 -19.89 0.24
CA PRO A 102 3.74 -20.25 1.06
C PRO A 102 2.87 -19.03 1.35
N GLY A 103 1.56 -19.23 1.42
CA GLY A 103 0.60 -18.21 1.85
C GLY A 103 0.70 -17.93 3.36
N PRO A 104 -0.08 -16.95 3.86
CA PRO A 104 -0.17 -16.66 5.28
C PRO A 104 -0.53 -17.90 6.11
N SER A 105 0.17 -18.12 7.21
CA SER A 105 -0.05 -19.30 8.08
C SER A 105 -1.34 -19.19 8.91
N ASN A 106 -1.89 -17.97 9.02
CA ASN A 106 -3.02 -17.62 9.89
C ASN A 106 -4.36 -17.45 9.13
N MET A 107 -4.52 -18.09 7.97
CA MET A 107 -5.74 -18.00 7.15
C MET A 107 -7.02 -18.42 7.91
N ALA A 108 -6.90 -19.25 8.95
CA ALA A 108 -8.03 -19.62 9.81
C ALA A 108 -8.70 -18.42 10.48
N LEU A 109 -8.00 -17.29 10.64
CA LEU A 109 -8.56 -16.05 11.16
C LEU A 109 -9.68 -15.48 10.27
N ILE A 110 -9.68 -15.78 8.97
CA ILE A 110 -10.76 -15.39 8.06
C ILE A 110 -12.09 -15.92 8.57
N ILE A 111 -12.12 -17.18 8.99
CA ILE A 111 -13.33 -17.81 9.55
C ILE A 111 -13.66 -17.22 10.90
N GLY A 112 -12.69 -17.21 11.84
CA GLY A 112 -12.93 -16.78 13.23
C GLY A 112 -13.33 -15.31 13.37
N LYS A 113 -12.88 -14.46 12.44
CA LYS A 113 -13.19 -13.02 12.43
C LYS A 113 -14.21 -12.60 11.37
N ASN A 114 -14.77 -13.56 10.58
CA ASN A 114 -15.69 -13.28 9.48
C ASN A 114 -15.14 -12.24 8.49
N LEU A 115 -13.88 -12.39 8.06
CA LEU A 115 -13.22 -11.43 7.20
C LEU A 115 -13.69 -11.57 5.75
N ARG A 116 -13.70 -10.46 5.02
CA ARG A 116 -13.90 -10.44 3.56
C ARG A 116 -12.61 -10.08 2.86
N LEU A 117 -12.02 -11.01 2.12
CA LEU A 117 -10.87 -10.77 1.25
C LEU A 117 -11.35 -10.76 -0.20
N GLU A 118 -11.03 -9.70 -0.92
CA GLU A 118 -11.45 -9.53 -2.31
C GLU A 118 -10.26 -9.11 -3.17
N GLY A 119 -9.87 -10.00 -4.10
CA GLY A 119 -8.90 -9.69 -5.14
C GLY A 119 -9.55 -8.89 -6.26
N PHE A 120 -8.84 -7.92 -6.84
CA PHE A 120 -9.34 -7.15 -7.96
C PHE A 120 -8.21 -6.69 -8.89
N ILE A 121 -8.57 -6.49 -10.15
CA ILE A 121 -7.76 -5.81 -11.15
C ILE A 121 -8.53 -4.56 -11.57
N VAL A 122 -7.85 -3.41 -11.67
CA VAL A 122 -8.49 -2.12 -11.94
C VAL A 122 -9.37 -2.14 -13.20
N SER A 123 -9.03 -2.93 -14.20
CA SER A 123 -9.81 -3.06 -15.45
C SER A 123 -11.22 -3.63 -15.25
N THR A 124 -11.45 -4.41 -14.19
CA THR A 124 -12.78 -4.94 -13.86
C THR A 124 -13.69 -3.93 -13.16
N HIS A 125 -13.16 -2.76 -12.84
CA HIS A 125 -13.88 -1.65 -12.19
C HIS A 125 -13.83 -0.36 -13.04
N TRP A 126 -13.76 -0.51 -14.36
CA TRP A 126 -13.62 0.62 -15.28
C TRP A 126 -14.87 1.51 -15.34
N ASP A 127 -16.01 0.98 -14.99
CA ASP A 127 -17.27 1.68 -14.78
C ASP A 127 -17.16 2.79 -13.72
N MET A 128 -16.37 2.58 -12.69
CA MET A 128 -16.13 3.57 -11.62
C MET A 128 -15.20 4.72 -12.03
N ARG A 129 -14.56 4.65 -13.21
CA ARG A 129 -13.53 5.62 -13.63
C ARG A 129 -14.04 7.05 -13.68
N GLY A 130 -15.25 7.24 -14.15
CA GLY A 130 -15.86 8.58 -14.31
C GLY A 130 -16.00 9.29 -12.95
N ASP A 131 -16.60 8.63 -11.99
CA ASP A 131 -16.80 9.16 -10.64
C ASP A 131 -15.48 9.36 -9.91
N PHE A 132 -14.56 8.41 -10.05
CA PHE A 132 -13.21 8.52 -9.48
C PHE A 132 -12.48 9.76 -9.99
N LEU A 133 -12.46 10.01 -11.32
CA LEU A 133 -11.77 11.16 -11.90
C LEU A 133 -12.44 12.48 -11.50
N LYS A 134 -13.75 12.52 -11.38
CA LYS A 134 -14.48 13.69 -10.91
C LYS A 134 -14.11 14.04 -9.47
N GLU A 135 -14.13 13.06 -8.57
CA GLU A 135 -13.77 13.26 -7.15
C GLU A 135 -12.28 13.65 -7.01
N LEU A 136 -11.39 12.93 -7.70
CA LEU A 136 -9.95 13.19 -7.68
C LEU A 136 -9.62 14.58 -8.24
N GLY A 137 -10.26 14.98 -9.34
CA GLY A 137 -10.09 16.29 -9.93
C GLY A 137 -10.54 17.43 -9.02
N ALA A 138 -11.63 17.24 -8.29
CA ALA A 138 -12.11 18.20 -7.29
C ALA A 138 -11.10 18.36 -6.14
N TRP A 139 -10.52 17.29 -5.63
CA TRP A 139 -9.49 17.37 -4.59
C TRP A 139 -8.18 17.97 -5.12
N HIS A 140 -7.82 17.66 -6.36
CA HIS A 140 -6.63 18.23 -6.98
C HIS A 140 -6.75 19.75 -7.16
N SER A 141 -7.87 20.25 -7.70
CA SER A 141 -8.11 21.69 -7.87
C SER A 141 -8.15 22.47 -6.55
N GLN A 142 -8.50 21.80 -5.45
CA GLN A 142 -8.46 22.37 -4.09
C GLN A 142 -7.08 22.28 -3.43
N GLY A 143 -6.04 21.77 -4.13
CA GLY A 143 -4.70 21.61 -3.58
C GLY A 143 -4.58 20.54 -2.47
N LYS A 144 -5.58 19.66 -2.34
CA LYS A 144 -5.65 18.65 -1.29
C LYS A 144 -4.81 17.40 -1.56
N LEU A 145 -4.30 17.25 -2.78
CA LEU A 145 -3.48 16.11 -3.18
C LEU A 145 -2.02 16.50 -3.32
N LYS A 146 -1.14 15.66 -2.82
CA LYS A 146 0.32 15.79 -2.93
C LYS A 146 0.87 14.74 -3.88
N TRP A 147 1.74 15.16 -4.77
CA TRP A 147 2.34 14.31 -5.78
C TRP A 147 3.87 14.31 -5.65
N ARG A 148 4.46 13.13 -5.71
CA ARG A 148 5.89 12.93 -5.85
C ARG A 148 6.15 12.07 -7.07
N GLN A 149 7.20 12.39 -7.80
CA GLN A 149 7.60 11.70 -9.02
C GLN A 149 9.11 11.52 -9.01
N THR A 150 9.56 10.36 -9.50
CA THR A 150 10.94 10.11 -9.87
C THR A 150 10.97 10.05 -11.38
N VAL A 151 11.72 10.94 -12.02
CA VAL A 151 11.79 11.05 -13.48
C VAL A 151 13.18 10.67 -13.94
N LEU A 152 13.28 9.69 -14.84
CA LEU A 152 14.51 9.37 -15.56
C LEU A 152 14.41 9.89 -16.99
N GLU A 153 15.55 10.32 -17.55
CA GLU A 153 15.60 10.94 -18.87
C GLU A 153 15.93 9.89 -19.96
N GLY A 154 15.21 9.99 -21.08
CA GLY A 154 15.41 9.19 -22.28
C GLY A 154 14.86 7.77 -22.21
N ILE A 155 14.42 7.25 -23.37
CA ILE A 155 13.85 5.90 -23.47
C ILE A 155 14.82 4.79 -23.02
N ALA A 156 16.13 4.99 -23.19
CA ALA A 156 17.15 4.03 -22.77
C ALA A 156 17.15 3.75 -21.26
N SER A 157 16.63 4.67 -20.44
CA SER A 157 16.50 4.50 -18.98
C SER A 157 15.27 3.68 -18.56
N ALA A 158 14.40 3.29 -19.49
CA ALA A 158 13.17 2.58 -19.16
C ALA A 158 13.40 1.22 -18.46
N PRO A 159 14.37 0.38 -18.86
CA PRO A 159 14.68 -0.85 -18.14
C PRO A 159 15.11 -0.59 -16.68
N ASP A 160 15.99 0.39 -16.44
CA ASP A 160 16.47 0.74 -15.11
C ASP A 160 15.34 1.32 -14.26
N ALA A 161 14.47 2.15 -14.85
CA ALA A 161 13.27 2.65 -14.20
C ALA A 161 12.35 1.51 -13.72
N PHE A 162 12.17 0.50 -14.58
CA PHE A 162 11.34 -0.67 -14.26
C PHE A 162 11.96 -1.53 -13.13
N ILE A 163 13.25 -1.85 -13.25
CA ILE A 163 13.98 -2.61 -12.23
C ILE A 163 13.98 -1.87 -10.90
N GLY A 164 14.12 -0.54 -10.92
CA GLY A 164 14.11 0.31 -9.75
C GLY A 164 12.81 0.23 -8.93
N LEU A 165 11.68 -0.18 -9.53
CA LEU A 165 10.43 -0.39 -8.80
C LEU A 165 10.54 -1.54 -7.79
N PHE A 166 11.25 -2.61 -8.13
CA PHE A 166 11.42 -3.79 -7.26
C PHE A 166 12.38 -3.54 -6.09
N THR A 167 13.32 -2.60 -6.27
CA THR A 167 14.25 -2.19 -5.19
C THR A 167 13.70 -1.05 -4.35
N GLY A 168 12.58 -0.45 -4.79
CA GLY A 168 11.99 0.71 -4.14
C GLY A 168 12.81 1.99 -4.32
N ALA A 169 13.57 2.12 -5.40
CA ALA A 169 14.40 3.30 -5.70
C ALA A 169 13.57 4.57 -5.97
N ASN A 170 12.30 4.42 -6.33
CA ASN A 170 11.43 5.56 -6.64
C ASN A 170 10.81 6.20 -5.39
N MET A 171 10.70 7.52 -5.44
CA MET A 171 9.83 8.29 -4.56
C MET A 171 8.58 8.72 -5.36
N GLY A 172 7.42 8.17 -4.98
CA GLY A 172 6.16 8.38 -5.70
C GLY A 172 6.11 7.65 -7.04
N LYS A 173 5.58 8.29 -8.09
CA LYS A 173 5.44 7.68 -9.42
C LYS A 173 6.77 7.67 -10.16
N MET A 174 7.20 6.50 -10.63
CA MET A 174 8.32 6.38 -11.57
C MET A 174 7.86 6.76 -12.97
N LEU A 175 8.58 7.65 -13.62
CA LEU A 175 8.33 8.13 -14.98
C LEU A 175 9.63 8.12 -15.78
N VAL A 176 9.49 7.94 -17.11
CA VAL A 176 10.57 8.13 -18.07
C VAL A 176 10.16 9.24 -19.02
N LYS A 177 10.94 10.32 -19.04
CA LYS A 177 10.72 11.43 -19.97
C LYS A 177 11.38 11.10 -21.30
N LEU A 178 10.63 11.09 -22.38
CA LEU A 178 11.10 10.64 -23.69
C LEU A 178 11.81 11.75 -24.50
N ALA A 179 11.38 12.97 -24.38
CA ALA A 179 11.96 14.17 -25.03
C ALA A 179 11.53 15.43 -24.26
#